data_4c5b4ec62aa76e53deebbfab39b360f9
#
_entry.id   4c5b4ec62aa76e53deebbfab39b360f9
#
_cell.length_a   1.000
_cell.length_b   1.000
_cell.length_c   1.000
_cell.angle_alpha   90.00
_cell.angle_beta   90.00
_cell.angle_gamma   90.00
#
_symmetry.space_group_name_H-M   'P 1'
#
loop_
_entity.id
_entity.type
_entity.pdbx_description
1 polymer ?
#
loop_
_entity_poly.entity_id
_entity_poly.type
_entity_poly.pdbx_seq_one_letter_code
_entity_poly.pdbx_strand_id
1 'polypeptide(L)'
;MSDPPLRLALISHPDNLPTRSEALRRVRGGEVTVTADSMEAVPGGDGEFDAAVVESSADAAGAIAAGKHVLVGAPVADSLEETESLLRSAQEASVFLAVGGLPVNAPANRVILDRLSSGKLGEPGLLRVHCWSGKSNRSLSSKLFGHIDLAIRLFGSSPAEIYCVARGDRSYLQAHLGFAGGGMAVLDFSDRLPAGQGYDSLSLVGSSGAAYSDDHHNTHLLFAGGNPVALIDDCGDGLLHEVQAFVDAVGGEVLPPTDDEAILAAHRVLEAIGRSSESAQVLHERGGTYEPA
;
A
#
# COMPACT_ATOMS: atom_id res chain seq x y z
N MET A 1 -16.87 -29.45 -9.79
CA MET A 1 -15.72 -29.81 -8.94
C MET A 1 -15.06 -28.49 -8.65
N SER A 2 -14.89 -28.12 -7.39
CA SER A 2 -14.11 -26.91 -7.04
C SER A 2 -12.66 -27.16 -7.43
N ASP A 3 -12.02 -26.17 -8.03
CA ASP A 3 -10.58 -26.22 -8.29
C ASP A 3 -9.82 -26.43 -6.97
N PRO A 4 -8.64 -27.11 -7.01
CA PRO A 4 -7.84 -27.27 -5.82
C PRO A 4 -7.39 -25.89 -5.30
N PRO A 5 -7.25 -25.73 -3.96
CA PRO A 5 -6.82 -24.45 -3.40
C PRO A 5 -5.43 -24.07 -3.89
N LEU A 6 -5.19 -22.76 -4.07
CA LEU A 6 -3.89 -22.21 -4.37
C LEU A 6 -2.94 -22.44 -3.19
N ARG A 7 -1.82 -23.11 -3.41
CA ARG A 7 -0.84 -23.39 -2.37
C ARG A 7 0.03 -22.16 -2.12
N LEU A 8 0.08 -21.72 -0.87
CA LEU A 8 0.77 -20.49 -0.47
C LEU A 8 2.01 -20.81 0.37
N ALA A 9 3.12 -20.14 0.04
CA ALA A 9 4.26 -20.02 0.94
C ALA A 9 4.15 -18.70 1.72
N LEU A 10 4.23 -18.75 3.05
CA LEU A 10 4.34 -17.57 3.91
C LEU A 10 5.81 -17.41 4.33
N ILE A 11 6.45 -16.37 3.81
CA ILE A 11 7.84 -16.02 4.13
C ILE A 11 7.82 -14.74 4.96
N SER A 12 8.15 -14.85 6.23
CA SER A 12 8.01 -13.72 7.16
C SER A 12 8.94 -13.90 8.35
N HIS A 13 9.33 -12.76 8.95
CA HIS A 13 10.09 -12.79 10.20
C HIS A 13 9.40 -13.68 11.26
N PRO A 14 10.13 -14.46 12.05
CA PRO A 14 9.58 -15.41 13.03
C PRO A 14 8.55 -14.77 13.98
N ASP A 15 8.75 -13.52 14.38
CA ASP A 15 7.84 -12.80 15.28
C ASP A 15 6.47 -12.51 14.65
N ASN A 16 6.40 -12.42 13.32
CA ASN A 16 5.18 -12.12 12.56
C ASN A 16 4.45 -13.40 12.09
N LEU A 17 5.17 -14.52 11.97
CA LEU A 17 4.64 -15.77 11.43
C LEU A 17 3.35 -16.25 12.11
N PRO A 18 3.20 -16.25 13.46
CA PRO A 18 1.98 -16.74 14.11
C PRO A 18 0.74 -15.93 13.71
N THR A 19 0.84 -14.60 13.77
CA THR A 19 -0.28 -13.69 13.45
C THR A 19 -0.66 -13.76 11.98
N ARG A 20 0.34 -13.80 11.08
CA ARG A 20 0.10 -13.89 9.65
C ARG A 20 -0.46 -15.24 9.24
N SER A 21 0.04 -16.32 9.81
CA SER A 21 -0.49 -17.67 9.56
C SER A 21 -1.96 -17.78 9.97
N GLU A 22 -2.35 -17.19 11.10
CA GLU A 22 -3.75 -17.18 11.54
C GLU A 22 -4.65 -16.41 10.56
N ALA A 23 -4.21 -15.26 10.07
CA ALA A 23 -4.94 -14.49 9.06
C ALA A 23 -5.10 -15.29 7.76
N LEU A 24 -4.02 -15.92 7.27
CA LEU A 24 -4.04 -16.67 6.01
C LEU A 24 -4.88 -17.95 6.06
N ARG A 25 -5.08 -18.57 7.22
CA ARG A 25 -6.00 -19.72 7.36
C ARG A 25 -7.46 -19.39 7.03
N ARG A 26 -7.83 -18.13 7.04
CA ARG A 26 -9.19 -17.65 6.76
C ARG A 26 -9.40 -17.31 5.28
N VAL A 27 -8.36 -17.37 4.46
CA VAL A 27 -8.42 -17.10 3.02
C VAL A 27 -9.16 -18.24 2.32
N ARG A 28 -10.13 -17.88 1.50
CA ARG A 28 -10.86 -18.84 0.68
C ARG A 28 -10.11 -19.14 -0.61
N GLY A 29 -10.09 -20.40 -1.02
CA GLY A 29 -9.38 -20.81 -2.23
C GLY A 29 -7.85 -20.81 -2.12
N GLY A 30 -7.30 -20.48 -0.93
CA GLY A 30 -5.88 -20.55 -0.64
C GLY A 30 -5.56 -21.45 0.55
N GLU A 31 -4.39 -22.10 0.55
CA GLU A 31 -3.91 -22.94 1.65
C GLU A 31 -2.42 -22.69 1.87
N VAL A 32 -2.02 -22.39 3.11
CA VAL A 32 -0.61 -22.23 3.47
C VAL A 32 0.02 -23.61 3.60
N THR A 33 0.88 -23.96 2.66
CA THR A 33 1.60 -25.26 2.63
C THR A 33 3.03 -25.16 3.14
N VAL A 34 3.63 -23.96 3.06
CA VAL A 34 5.00 -23.68 3.48
C VAL A 34 5.04 -22.45 4.38
N THR A 35 5.85 -22.50 5.45
CA THR A 35 6.24 -21.34 6.26
C THR A 35 7.73 -21.32 6.46
N ALA A 36 8.39 -20.18 6.22
CA ALA A 36 9.82 -20.01 6.38
C ALA A 36 10.16 -18.56 6.78
N ASP A 37 11.37 -18.31 7.20
CA ASP A 37 11.91 -16.99 7.51
C ASP A 37 12.56 -16.31 6.30
N SER A 38 12.90 -17.08 5.27
CA SER A 38 13.42 -16.60 3.98
C SER A 38 13.11 -17.58 2.86
N MET A 39 13.17 -17.15 1.61
CA MET A 39 13.03 -18.03 0.44
C MET A 39 14.12 -19.09 0.36
N GLU A 40 15.34 -18.77 0.83
CA GLU A 40 16.45 -19.71 0.86
C GLU A 40 16.21 -20.88 1.83
N ALA A 41 15.42 -20.64 2.87
CA ALA A 41 15.08 -21.65 3.89
C ALA A 41 13.89 -22.55 3.48
N VAL A 42 13.25 -22.28 2.35
CA VAL A 42 12.15 -23.12 1.84
C VAL A 42 12.72 -24.49 1.45
N PRO A 43 12.24 -25.61 2.01
CA PRO A 43 12.74 -26.95 1.69
C PRO A 43 12.56 -27.27 0.21
N GLY A 44 13.61 -27.76 -0.42
CA GLY A 44 13.82 -27.93 -1.82
C GLY A 44 12.68 -28.49 -2.65
N GLY A 45 12.01 -27.66 -3.38
CA GLY A 45 11.21 -28.11 -4.50
C GLY A 45 10.21 -27.06 -4.98
N ASP A 46 10.29 -26.74 -6.26
CA ASP A 46 9.36 -25.89 -7.00
C ASP A 46 7.89 -26.37 -6.94
N GLY A 47 7.63 -27.53 -6.34
CA GLY A 47 6.32 -28.18 -6.31
C GLY A 47 5.48 -27.96 -5.06
N GLU A 48 6.00 -27.33 -4.00
CA GLU A 48 5.29 -27.27 -2.72
C GLU A 48 4.30 -26.10 -2.61
N PHE A 49 4.45 -25.06 -3.41
CA PHE A 49 3.57 -23.90 -3.44
C PHE A 49 3.45 -23.29 -4.85
N ASP A 50 2.43 -22.49 -5.05
CA ASP A 50 2.10 -21.81 -6.32
C ASP A 50 2.31 -20.31 -6.22
N ALA A 51 2.17 -19.74 -5.01
CA ALA A 51 2.34 -18.32 -4.75
C ALA A 51 3.01 -18.08 -3.38
N ALA A 52 3.74 -16.97 -3.26
CA ALA A 52 4.44 -16.58 -2.04
C ALA A 52 3.91 -15.24 -1.50
N VAL A 53 3.72 -15.17 -0.18
CA VAL A 53 3.47 -13.94 0.56
C VAL A 53 4.75 -13.61 1.31
N VAL A 54 5.42 -12.51 0.93
CA VAL A 54 6.78 -12.18 1.38
C VAL A 54 6.86 -10.75 1.94
N GLU A 55 7.92 -10.47 2.71
CA GLU A 55 8.14 -9.15 3.31
C GLU A 55 9.30 -8.37 2.68
N SER A 56 10.20 -9.05 1.95
CA SER A 56 11.39 -8.43 1.37
C SER A 56 11.46 -8.56 -0.15
N SER A 57 12.15 -7.61 -0.79
CA SER A 57 12.45 -7.66 -2.23
C SER A 57 13.32 -8.85 -2.61
N ALA A 58 14.24 -9.27 -1.72
CA ALA A 58 15.08 -10.44 -1.95
C ALA A 58 14.26 -11.74 -2.01
N ASP A 59 13.30 -11.91 -1.08
CA ASP A 59 12.40 -13.07 -1.11
C ASP A 59 11.45 -13.02 -2.31
N ALA A 60 11.00 -11.81 -2.69
CA ALA A 60 10.21 -11.62 -3.91
C ALA A 60 10.99 -12.05 -5.16
N ALA A 61 12.25 -11.64 -5.28
CA ALA A 61 13.12 -12.03 -6.39
C ALA A 61 13.32 -13.56 -6.44
N GLY A 62 13.54 -14.20 -5.29
CA GLY A 62 13.67 -15.64 -5.17
C GLY A 62 12.42 -16.39 -5.63
N ALA A 63 11.24 -15.92 -5.22
CA ALA A 63 9.97 -16.52 -5.62
C ALA A 63 9.68 -16.33 -7.12
N ILE A 64 9.94 -15.14 -7.67
CA ILE A 64 9.81 -14.87 -9.11
C ILE A 64 10.74 -15.77 -9.92
N ALA A 65 12.00 -15.92 -9.49
CA ALA A 65 12.97 -16.80 -10.15
C ALA A 65 12.54 -18.28 -10.14
N ALA A 66 11.77 -18.69 -9.11
CA ALA A 66 11.15 -20.01 -9.03
C ALA A 66 9.82 -20.12 -9.81
N GLY A 67 9.42 -19.09 -10.57
CA GLY A 67 8.19 -19.07 -11.35
C GLY A 67 6.92 -19.01 -10.51
N LYS A 68 6.98 -18.35 -9.33
CA LYS A 68 5.84 -18.25 -8.40
C LYS A 68 5.22 -16.87 -8.43
N HIS A 69 3.88 -16.81 -8.26
CA HIS A 69 3.19 -15.54 -8.03
C HIS A 69 3.59 -14.96 -6.67
N VAL A 70 3.66 -13.64 -6.56
CA VAL A 70 4.18 -12.97 -5.35
C VAL A 70 3.25 -11.87 -4.87
N LEU A 71 2.97 -11.88 -3.57
CA LEU A 71 2.45 -10.72 -2.82
C LEU A 71 3.57 -10.22 -1.91
N VAL A 72 4.16 -9.07 -2.24
CA VAL A 72 5.26 -8.46 -1.46
C VAL A 72 4.76 -7.28 -0.63
N GLY A 73 5.29 -7.09 0.57
CA GLY A 73 4.99 -5.92 1.40
C GLY A 73 5.47 -4.61 0.76
N ALA A 74 4.73 -3.53 0.95
CA ALA A 74 5.11 -2.20 0.48
C ALA A 74 6.28 -1.59 1.30
N PRO A 75 7.20 -0.84 0.64
CA PRO A 75 7.41 -0.74 -0.80
C PRO A 75 7.93 -2.06 -1.38
N VAL A 76 7.78 -2.25 -2.69
CA VAL A 76 8.26 -3.49 -3.36
C VAL A 76 9.75 -3.72 -3.15
N ALA A 77 10.53 -2.64 -3.18
CA ALA A 77 11.98 -2.64 -2.97
C ALA A 77 12.43 -1.29 -2.36
N ASP A 78 13.71 -1.17 -2.03
CA ASP A 78 14.28 0.03 -1.43
C ASP A 78 14.55 1.16 -2.45
N SER A 79 14.59 0.84 -3.74
CA SER A 79 14.83 1.79 -4.83
C SER A 79 13.89 1.59 -6.02
N LEU A 80 13.69 2.65 -6.80
CA LEU A 80 12.92 2.59 -8.04
C LEU A 80 13.54 1.59 -9.03
N GLU A 81 14.88 1.61 -9.18
CA GLU A 81 15.60 0.71 -10.09
C GLU A 81 15.37 -0.76 -9.74
N GLU A 82 15.45 -1.11 -8.45
CA GLU A 82 15.19 -2.47 -7.98
C GLU A 82 13.71 -2.86 -8.20
N THR A 83 12.79 -1.93 -7.95
CA THR A 83 11.35 -2.13 -8.22
C THR A 83 11.10 -2.40 -9.71
N GLU A 84 11.67 -1.59 -10.61
CA GLU A 84 11.58 -1.81 -12.07
C GLU A 84 12.15 -3.16 -12.49
N SER A 85 13.26 -3.57 -11.88
CA SER A 85 13.89 -4.87 -12.13
C SER A 85 12.99 -6.04 -11.73
N LEU A 86 12.38 -5.96 -10.53
CA LEU A 86 11.47 -7.00 -10.03
C LEU A 86 10.20 -7.10 -10.89
N LEU A 87 9.59 -5.98 -11.26
CA LEU A 87 8.41 -5.96 -12.14
C LEU A 87 8.72 -6.57 -13.51
N ARG A 88 9.88 -6.24 -14.10
CA ARG A 88 10.33 -6.83 -15.36
C ARG A 88 10.54 -8.34 -15.24
N SER A 89 11.21 -8.77 -14.17
CA SER A 89 11.43 -10.21 -13.92
C SER A 89 10.11 -10.97 -13.75
N ALA A 90 9.11 -10.39 -13.08
CA ALA A 90 7.79 -10.99 -12.94
C ALA A 90 7.06 -11.10 -14.29
N GLN A 91 7.16 -10.08 -15.14
CA GLN A 91 6.61 -10.11 -16.51
C GLN A 91 7.28 -11.19 -17.37
N GLU A 92 8.61 -11.27 -17.35
CA GLU A 92 9.39 -12.29 -18.08
C GLU A 92 9.06 -13.71 -17.62
N ALA A 93 8.86 -13.90 -16.31
CA ALA A 93 8.44 -15.18 -15.74
C ALA A 93 6.94 -15.47 -15.91
N SER A 94 6.15 -14.52 -16.42
CA SER A 94 4.69 -14.62 -16.55
C SER A 94 3.99 -14.90 -15.21
N VAL A 95 4.46 -14.28 -14.13
CA VAL A 95 3.88 -14.37 -12.78
C VAL A 95 3.33 -13.02 -12.32
N PHE A 96 2.33 -13.05 -11.43
CA PHE A 96 1.83 -11.84 -10.79
C PHE A 96 2.77 -11.39 -9.68
N LEU A 97 3.09 -10.09 -9.66
CA LEU A 97 3.67 -9.37 -8.53
C LEU A 97 2.64 -8.37 -8.02
N ALA A 98 2.13 -8.59 -6.83
CA ALA A 98 1.18 -7.70 -6.16
C ALA A 98 1.82 -7.07 -4.92
N VAL A 99 1.33 -5.88 -4.53
CA VAL A 99 1.84 -5.15 -3.37
C VAL A 99 0.83 -5.23 -2.24
N GLY A 100 1.29 -5.69 -1.08
CA GLY A 100 0.53 -5.75 0.16
C GLY A 100 0.80 -4.58 1.08
N GLY A 101 -0.06 -4.42 2.10
CA GLY A 101 0.06 -3.35 3.09
C GLY A 101 -0.38 -1.97 2.58
N LEU A 102 -1.18 -1.94 1.52
CA LEU A 102 -1.68 -0.69 0.94
C LEU A 102 -2.97 -0.25 1.63
N PRO A 103 -3.06 0.99 2.16
CA PRO A 103 -4.29 1.53 2.75
C PRO A 103 -5.50 1.50 1.82
N VAL A 104 -5.29 1.49 0.50
CA VAL A 104 -6.37 1.37 -0.49
C VAL A 104 -7.21 0.10 -0.28
N ASN A 105 -6.63 -0.95 0.28
CA ASN A 105 -7.32 -2.21 0.54
C ASN A 105 -8.15 -2.19 1.83
N ALA A 106 -7.98 -1.17 2.69
CA ALA A 106 -8.81 -1.01 3.87
C ALA A 106 -10.27 -0.73 3.47
N PRO A 107 -11.26 -1.41 4.09
CA PRO A 107 -12.67 -1.29 3.72
C PRO A 107 -13.17 0.17 3.67
N ALA A 108 -12.81 0.99 4.68
CA ALA A 108 -13.20 2.40 4.73
C ALA A 108 -12.66 3.19 3.52
N ASN A 109 -11.40 2.97 3.13
CA ASN A 109 -10.79 3.65 2.00
C ASN A 109 -11.37 3.19 0.65
N ARG A 110 -11.73 1.92 0.52
CA ARG A 110 -12.46 1.39 -0.65
C ARG A 110 -13.82 2.08 -0.81
N VAL A 111 -14.57 2.25 0.28
CA VAL A 111 -15.84 2.99 0.25
C VAL A 111 -15.61 4.45 -0.19
N ILE A 112 -14.55 5.11 0.27
CA ILE A 112 -14.21 6.47 -0.15
C ILE A 112 -13.95 6.52 -1.66
N LEU A 113 -13.14 5.60 -2.20
CA LEU A 113 -12.87 5.48 -3.63
C LEU A 113 -14.15 5.24 -4.45
N ASP A 114 -15.02 4.35 -4.00
CA ASP A 114 -16.31 4.08 -4.66
C ASP A 114 -17.23 5.31 -4.65
N ARG A 115 -17.21 6.09 -3.57
CA ARG A 115 -18.01 7.33 -3.49
C ARG A 115 -17.44 8.44 -4.36
N LEU A 116 -16.11 8.50 -4.49
CA LEU A 116 -15.45 9.42 -5.39
C LEU A 116 -15.74 9.06 -6.85
N SER A 117 -15.53 7.81 -7.24
CA SER A 117 -15.77 7.32 -8.60
C SER A 117 -17.23 7.43 -9.05
N SER A 118 -18.18 7.31 -8.11
CA SER A 118 -19.60 7.53 -8.36
C SER A 118 -20.02 9.02 -8.39
N GLY A 119 -19.06 9.95 -8.27
CA GLY A 119 -19.29 11.41 -8.29
C GLY A 119 -19.93 11.99 -7.02
N LYS A 120 -20.18 11.18 -5.98
CA LYS A 120 -20.86 11.65 -4.75
C LYS A 120 -20.03 12.62 -3.93
N LEU A 121 -18.70 12.56 -4.03
CA LEU A 121 -17.77 13.48 -3.38
C LEU A 121 -17.38 14.65 -4.30
N GLY A 122 -17.68 14.58 -5.59
CA GLY A 122 -17.24 15.54 -6.60
C GLY A 122 -15.74 15.44 -6.87
N GLU A 123 -15.13 16.54 -7.33
CA GLU A 123 -13.69 16.61 -7.58
C GLU A 123 -12.91 16.63 -6.25
N PRO A 124 -11.86 15.82 -6.07
CA PRO A 124 -11.06 15.81 -4.84
C PRO A 124 -10.25 17.11 -4.73
N GLY A 125 -10.43 17.84 -3.63
CA GLY A 125 -9.74 19.12 -3.38
C GLY A 125 -8.65 19.02 -2.33
N LEU A 126 -8.89 18.32 -1.22
CA LEU A 126 -7.94 18.21 -0.12
C LEU A 126 -7.99 16.82 0.51
N LEU A 127 -6.83 16.15 0.52
CA LEU A 127 -6.60 14.95 1.32
C LEU A 127 -5.70 15.32 2.50
N ARG A 128 -6.05 14.89 3.71
CA ARG A 128 -5.16 14.91 4.88
C ARG A 128 -5.03 13.51 5.43
N VAL A 129 -3.80 13.13 5.72
CA VAL A 129 -3.48 11.87 6.39
C VAL A 129 -2.60 12.18 7.59
N HIS A 130 -2.97 11.67 8.75
CA HIS A 130 -2.10 11.58 9.92
C HIS A 130 -1.85 10.11 10.19
N CYS A 131 -0.59 9.69 10.18
CA CYS A 131 -0.18 8.33 10.48
C CYS A 131 0.95 8.38 11.50
N TRP A 132 0.60 8.38 12.76
CA TRP A 132 1.53 8.46 13.88
C TRP A 132 1.56 7.14 14.62
N SER A 133 2.75 6.62 14.86
CA SER A 133 2.91 5.33 15.53
C SER A 133 4.14 5.30 16.42
N GLY A 134 4.19 4.35 17.32
CA GLY A 134 5.43 3.93 17.93
C GLY A 134 6.30 3.16 16.93
N LYS A 135 7.54 2.90 17.29
CA LYS A 135 8.39 2.01 16.50
C LYS A 135 7.67 0.69 16.26
N SER A 136 7.51 0.32 15.03
CA SER A 136 6.84 -0.90 14.59
C SER A 136 7.72 -1.63 13.58
N ASN A 137 7.39 -2.87 13.28
CA ASN A 137 8.07 -3.68 12.26
C ASN A 137 7.88 -3.12 10.83
N ARG A 138 6.88 -2.23 10.62
CA ARG A 138 6.71 -1.52 9.35
C ARG A 138 7.49 -0.21 9.38
N SER A 139 8.35 -0.01 8.40
CA SER A 139 9.12 1.23 8.25
C SER A 139 8.21 2.43 7.94
N LEU A 140 8.70 3.63 8.24
CA LEU A 140 8.00 4.87 7.88
C LEU A 140 7.83 4.95 6.35
N SER A 141 8.83 4.52 5.58
CA SER A 141 8.78 4.46 4.11
C SER A 141 7.66 3.54 3.62
N SER A 142 7.44 2.40 4.27
CA SER A 142 6.36 1.47 3.92
C SER A 142 4.98 2.10 4.10
N LYS A 143 4.76 2.81 5.21
CA LYS A 143 3.51 3.50 5.48
C LYS A 143 3.29 4.66 4.51
N LEU A 144 4.35 5.43 4.28
CA LEU A 144 4.31 6.57 3.36
C LEU A 144 4.01 6.14 1.92
N PHE A 145 4.67 5.07 1.44
CA PHE A 145 4.41 4.50 0.12
C PHE A 145 2.91 4.18 -0.09
N GLY A 146 2.30 3.49 0.87
CA GLY A 146 0.89 3.13 0.76
C GLY A 146 -0.05 4.35 0.70
N HIS A 147 0.25 5.40 1.46
CA HIS A 147 -0.58 6.62 1.42
C HIS A 147 -0.30 7.49 0.20
N ILE A 148 0.88 7.41 -0.40
CA ILE A 148 1.18 7.99 -1.71
C ILE A 148 0.33 7.29 -2.78
N ASP A 149 0.32 5.94 -2.81
CA ASP A 149 -0.54 5.17 -3.73
C ASP A 149 -2.01 5.56 -3.56
N LEU A 150 -2.50 5.65 -2.33
CA LEU A 150 -3.86 6.09 -2.06
C LEU A 150 -4.13 7.51 -2.58
N ALA A 151 -3.23 8.46 -2.37
CA ALA A 151 -3.36 9.82 -2.87
C ALA A 151 -3.41 9.85 -4.40
N ILE A 152 -2.51 9.14 -5.08
CA ILE A 152 -2.50 9.03 -6.54
C ILE A 152 -3.84 8.50 -7.06
N ARG A 153 -4.40 7.46 -6.44
CA ARG A 153 -5.70 6.90 -6.82
C ARG A 153 -6.86 7.85 -6.57
N LEU A 154 -6.86 8.56 -5.45
CA LEU A 154 -7.91 9.53 -5.12
C LEU A 154 -7.91 10.74 -6.06
N PHE A 155 -6.75 11.23 -6.49
CA PHE A 155 -6.64 12.35 -7.42
C PHE A 155 -6.56 11.94 -8.90
N GLY A 156 -6.41 10.63 -9.19
CA GLY A 156 -6.37 10.08 -10.53
C GLY A 156 -5.10 10.41 -11.33
N SER A 157 -4.07 10.94 -10.68
CA SER A 157 -2.79 11.31 -11.31
C SER A 157 -1.67 11.40 -10.28
N SER A 158 -0.42 11.33 -10.75
CA SER A 158 0.74 11.67 -9.93
C SER A 158 0.74 13.17 -9.57
N PRO A 159 1.29 13.56 -8.41
CA PRO A 159 1.41 14.98 -8.05
C PRO A 159 2.32 15.73 -9.02
N ALA A 160 1.93 16.96 -9.36
CA ALA A 160 2.74 17.87 -10.18
C ALA A 160 3.86 18.55 -9.35
N GLU A 161 3.62 18.70 -8.04
CA GLU A 161 4.54 19.37 -7.13
C GLU A 161 4.66 18.59 -5.82
N ILE A 162 5.88 18.53 -5.28
CA ILE A 162 6.18 17.85 -4.02
C ILE A 162 7.04 18.77 -3.16
N TYR A 163 6.62 18.98 -1.90
CA TYR A 163 7.43 19.62 -0.88
C TYR A 163 7.39 18.81 0.41
N CYS A 164 8.55 18.58 1.01
CA CYS A 164 8.63 17.80 2.24
C CYS A 164 9.48 18.50 3.29
N VAL A 165 8.98 18.50 4.53
CA VAL A 165 9.72 18.88 5.71
C VAL A 165 9.86 17.64 6.59
N ALA A 166 11.10 17.32 6.97
CA ALA A 166 11.37 16.23 7.87
C ALA A 166 12.38 16.66 8.94
N ARG A 167 12.29 16.05 10.11
CA ARG A 167 13.36 16.11 11.10
C ARG A 167 14.58 15.36 10.59
N GLY A 168 15.80 15.76 10.98
CA GLY A 168 17.04 15.20 10.46
C GLY A 168 17.18 13.67 10.56
N ASP A 169 16.55 13.03 11.54
CA ASP A 169 16.46 11.59 11.68
C ASP A 169 15.22 10.98 10.97
N ARG A 170 14.46 11.81 10.26
CA ARG A 170 13.20 11.46 9.57
C ARG A 170 12.13 10.84 10.46
N SER A 171 12.23 11.01 11.77
CA SER A 171 11.23 10.49 12.72
C SER A 171 9.92 11.29 12.75
N TYR A 172 9.93 12.47 12.16
CA TYR A 172 8.77 13.32 11.86
C TYR A 172 8.90 13.78 10.42
N LEU A 173 7.84 13.61 9.65
CA LEU A 173 7.81 13.97 8.24
C LEU A 173 6.44 14.54 7.90
N GLN A 174 6.43 15.66 7.17
CA GLN A 174 5.22 16.19 6.56
C GLN A 174 5.50 16.44 5.07
N ALA A 175 4.77 15.73 4.20
CA ALA A 175 4.85 15.88 2.77
C ALA A 175 3.59 16.58 2.24
N HIS A 176 3.80 17.56 1.37
CA HIS A 176 2.77 18.27 0.63
C HIS A 176 2.85 17.85 -0.83
N LEU A 177 1.75 17.35 -1.37
CA LEU A 177 1.63 16.92 -2.76
C LEU A 177 0.59 17.82 -3.44
N GLY A 178 0.99 18.57 -4.47
CA GLY A 178 0.13 19.40 -5.30
C GLY A 178 -0.21 18.67 -6.60
N PHE A 179 -1.48 18.64 -6.98
CA PHE A 179 -1.95 17.97 -8.20
C PHE A 179 -2.33 18.99 -9.27
N ALA A 180 -2.12 18.67 -10.55
CA ALA A 180 -2.36 19.57 -11.68
C ALA A 180 -3.80 20.13 -11.73
N GLY A 181 -4.79 19.38 -11.23
CA GLY A 181 -6.19 19.80 -11.12
C GLY A 181 -6.48 20.81 -9.98
N GLY A 182 -5.44 21.25 -9.24
CA GLY A 182 -5.58 22.19 -8.11
C GLY A 182 -5.87 21.52 -6.76
N GLY A 183 -5.99 20.20 -6.73
CA GLY A 183 -6.11 19.44 -5.48
C GLY A 183 -4.77 19.30 -4.77
N MET A 184 -4.81 18.98 -3.47
CA MET A 184 -3.60 18.79 -2.68
C MET A 184 -3.75 17.66 -1.67
N ALA A 185 -2.63 17.01 -1.33
CA ALA A 185 -2.56 16.09 -0.20
C ALA A 185 -1.51 16.56 0.81
N VAL A 186 -1.81 16.39 2.09
CA VAL A 186 -0.90 16.59 3.21
C VAL A 186 -0.77 15.28 3.94
N LEU A 187 0.43 14.73 3.92
CA LEU A 187 0.77 13.46 4.55
C LEU A 187 1.67 13.74 5.77
N ASP A 188 1.17 13.47 6.97
CA ASP A 188 1.81 13.78 8.23
C ASP A 188 2.14 12.49 8.99
N PHE A 189 3.41 12.19 9.14
CA PHE A 189 3.92 10.92 9.62
C PHE A 189 4.85 11.07 10.81
N SER A 190 4.72 10.15 11.78
CA SER A 190 5.67 9.99 12.89
C SER A 190 5.79 8.53 13.31
N ASP A 191 7.00 8.14 13.74
CA ASP A 191 7.27 6.86 14.40
C ASP A 191 7.69 7.00 15.86
N ARG A 192 7.40 8.16 16.49
CA ARG A 192 7.90 8.55 17.82
C ARG A 192 6.92 8.38 18.97
N LEU A 193 5.74 7.85 18.72
CA LEU A 193 4.84 7.53 19.81
C LEU A 193 5.43 6.39 20.68
N PRO A 194 4.99 6.26 21.93
CA PRO A 194 5.32 5.09 22.74
C PRO A 194 4.93 3.79 22.05
N ALA A 195 5.67 2.72 22.33
CA ALA A 195 5.37 1.40 21.75
C ALA A 195 3.92 0.98 22.05
N GLY A 196 3.23 0.46 21.04
CA GLY A 196 1.82 0.04 21.14
C GLY A 196 0.81 1.19 21.04
N GLN A 197 1.26 2.43 20.88
CA GLN A 197 0.37 3.56 20.59
C GLN A 197 0.40 3.88 19.08
N GLY A 198 -0.74 4.31 18.57
CA GLY A 198 -0.91 4.74 17.19
C GLY A 198 -2.04 5.75 17.07
N TYR A 199 -2.03 6.50 16.01
CA TYR A 199 -3.12 7.35 15.56
C TYR A 199 -3.09 7.39 14.04
N ASP A 200 -4.16 6.93 13.42
CA ASP A 200 -4.32 6.97 11.98
C ASP A 200 -5.62 7.68 11.64
N SER A 201 -5.56 8.71 10.84
CA SER A 201 -6.75 9.40 10.38
C SER A 201 -6.59 9.89 8.96
N LEU A 202 -7.71 9.87 8.24
CA LEU A 202 -7.81 10.35 6.87
C LEU A 202 -9.01 11.29 6.75
N SER A 203 -8.82 12.41 6.08
CA SER A 203 -9.91 13.31 5.69
C SER A 203 -9.77 13.63 4.20
N LEU A 204 -10.82 13.37 3.43
CA LEU A 204 -10.94 13.78 2.03
C LEU A 204 -12.07 14.80 1.89
N VAL A 205 -11.76 15.98 1.37
CA VAL A 205 -12.73 17.03 1.04
C VAL A 205 -12.80 17.17 -0.48
N GLY A 206 -13.96 16.92 -1.03
CA GLY A 206 -14.26 17.12 -2.45
C GLY A 206 -15.21 18.28 -2.68
N SER A 207 -15.48 18.60 -3.93
CA SER A 207 -16.33 19.75 -4.33
C SER A 207 -17.81 19.58 -3.94
N SER A 208 -18.28 18.36 -3.69
CA SER A 208 -19.68 18.04 -3.38
C SER A 208 -19.87 17.29 -2.05
N GLY A 209 -18.78 16.90 -1.39
CA GLY A 209 -18.86 16.14 -0.14
C GLY A 209 -17.50 15.95 0.51
N ALA A 210 -17.49 15.26 1.65
CA ALA A 210 -16.28 14.92 2.37
C ALA A 210 -16.39 13.52 3.00
N ALA A 211 -15.24 12.89 3.21
CA ALA A 211 -15.11 11.66 3.98
C ALA A 211 -14.11 11.87 5.09
N TYR A 212 -14.36 11.24 6.23
CA TYR A 212 -13.52 11.30 7.40
C TYR A 212 -13.41 9.89 8.00
N SER A 213 -12.19 9.49 8.31
CA SER A 213 -11.89 8.22 8.97
C SER A 213 -10.89 8.48 10.10
N ASP A 214 -11.19 7.99 11.30
CA ASP A 214 -10.37 8.17 12.49
C ASP A 214 -10.36 6.86 13.30
N ASP A 215 -9.22 6.19 13.34
CA ASP A 215 -9.06 4.91 14.04
C ASP A 215 -9.08 5.07 15.56
N HIS A 216 -8.67 6.24 16.09
CA HIS A 216 -8.62 6.49 17.53
C HIS A 216 -10.01 6.51 18.18
N HIS A 217 -11.00 7.04 17.46
CA HIS A 217 -12.39 7.08 17.92
C HIS A 217 -13.28 6.04 17.25
N ASN A 218 -12.72 5.19 16.37
CA ASN A 218 -13.46 4.26 15.52
C ASN A 218 -14.62 4.94 14.80
N THR A 219 -14.36 6.15 14.28
CA THR A 219 -15.37 7.00 13.65
C THR A 219 -15.06 7.14 12.17
N HIS A 220 -15.99 6.66 11.34
CA HIS A 220 -15.90 6.79 9.90
C HIS A 220 -17.17 7.48 9.42
N LEU A 221 -17.03 8.68 8.86
CA LEU A 221 -18.14 9.52 8.44
C LEU A 221 -18.03 9.91 6.97
N LEU A 222 -19.16 9.87 6.28
CA LEU A 222 -19.32 10.36 4.92
C LEU A 222 -20.30 11.53 4.91
N PHE A 223 -19.89 12.65 4.33
CA PHE A 223 -20.71 13.85 4.10
C PHE A 223 -20.89 14.01 2.58
N ALA A 224 -22.06 13.65 2.07
CA ALA A 224 -22.37 13.71 0.65
C ALA A 224 -23.71 14.46 0.43
N GLY A 225 -23.76 15.74 0.81
CA GLY A 225 -24.93 16.60 0.64
C GLY A 225 -26.08 16.25 1.60
N GLY A 226 -25.85 16.34 2.91
CA GLY A 226 -26.85 16.05 3.93
C GLY A 226 -26.24 15.80 5.30
N ASN A 227 -26.97 15.14 6.19
CA ASN A 227 -26.40 14.69 7.46
C ASN A 227 -25.31 13.65 7.24
N PRO A 228 -24.25 13.65 8.07
CA PRO A 228 -23.21 12.63 7.97
C PRO A 228 -23.78 11.21 8.14
N VAL A 229 -23.31 10.29 7.31
CA VAL A 229 -23.65 8.88 7.40
C VAL A 229 -22.41 8.15 7.95
N ALA A 230 -22.61 7.34 8.97
CA ALA A 230 -21.53 6.48 9.47
C ALA A 230 -21.16 5.46 8.39
N LEU A 231 -19.88 5.37 8.07
CA LEU A 231 -19.32 4.24 7.34
C LEU A 231 -19.13 3.13 8.37
N ILE A 232 -19.87 2.06 8.24
CA ILE A 232 -19.65 0.85 9.05
C ILE A 232 -18.44 0.17 8.42
N ASP A 233 -17.32 0.26 9.11
CA ASP A 233 -16.14 -0.55 8.79
C ASP A 233 -16.36 -1.91 9.49
N ASP A 234 -16.45 -2.98 8.69
CA ASP A 234 -16.14 -4.29 9.19
C ASP A 234 -14.61 -4.27 9.36
N CYS A 235 -14.14 -4.03 10.61
CA CYS A 235 -12.72 -3.96 10.99
C CYS A 235 -12.02 -5.29 10.71
N GLY A 236 -12.19 -5.79 9.49
CA GLY A 236 -11.60 -7.00 8.97
C GLY A 236 -10.08 -6.87 8.96
N ASP A 237 -9.42 -7.97 9.20
CA ASP A 237 -7.99 -8.14 9.07
C ASP A 237 -7.54 -7.70 7.67
N GLY A 238 -6.89 -6.53 7.56
CA GLY A 238 -6.47 -5.95 6.28
C GLY A 238 -5.59 -6.93 5.49
N LEU A 239 -4.75 -7.71 6.17
CA LEU A 239 -3.94 -8.74 5.55
C LEU A 239 -4.81 -9.84 4.91
N LEU A 240 -5.90 -10.24 5.57
CA LEU A 240 -6.83 -11.21 5.01
C LEU A 240 -7.45 -10.72 3.70
N HIS A 241 -7.88 -9.45 3.66
CA HIS A 241 -8.45 -8.86 2.44
C HIS A 241 -7.43 -8.77 1.29
N GLU A 242 -6.19 -8.41 1.61
CA GLU A 242 -5.11 -8.33 0.61
C GLU A 242 -4.77 -9.70 0.03
N VAL A 243 -4.58 -10.69 0.89
CA VAL A 243 -4.27 -12.05 0.42
C VAL A 243 -5.44 -12.67 -0.31
N GLN A 244 -6.70 -12.41 0.12
CA GLN A 244 -7.87 -12.87 -0.62
C GLN A 244 -7.92 -12.26 -2.02
N ALA A 245 -7.73 -10.94 -2.16
CA ALA A 245 -7.69 -10.27 -3.46
C ALA A 245 -6.56 -10.81 -4.37
N PHE A 246 -5.42 -11.14 -3.78
CA PHE A 246 -4.31 -11.75 -4.50
C PHE A 246 -4.65 -13.17 -4.97
N VAL A 247 -5.23 -14.01 -4.12
CA VAL A 247 -5.66 -15.37 -4.47
C VAL A 247 -6.71 -15.34 -5.58
N ASP A 248 -7.70 -14.46 -5.47
CA ASP A 248 -8.75 -14.29 -6.49
C ASP A 248 -8.15 -13.82 -7.83
N ALA A 249 -7.13 -12.94 -7.81
CA ALA A 249 -6.44 -12.49 -9.02
C ALA A 249 -5.63 -13.61 -9.69
N VAL A 250 -4.89 -14.39 -8.90
CA VAL A 250 -4.14 -15.55 -9.41
C VAL A 250 -5.08 -16.60 -9.98
N GLY A 251 -6.24 -16.80 -9.36
CA GLY A 251 -7.31 -17.68 -9.85
C GLY A 251 -8.01 -17.16 -11.12
N GLY A 252 -7.72 -15.94 -11.57
CA GLY A 252 -8.32 -15.33 -12.76
C GLY A 252 -9.74 -14.80 -12.55
N GLU A 253 -10.21 -14.69 -11.30
CA GLU A 253 -11.55 -14.20 -10.97
C GLU A 253 -11.67 -12.67 -11.06
N VAL A 254 -10.57 -11.95 -10.79
CA VAL A 254 -10.49 -10.48 -10.82
C VAL A 254 -9.16 -10.01 -11.40
N LEU A 255 -9.09 -8.73 -11.77
CA LEU A 255 -7.82 -8.11 -12.15
C LEU A 255 -6.92 -7.92 -10.91
N PRO A 256 -5.58 -7.95 -11.09
CA PRO A 256 -4.64 -7.66 -10.00
C PRO A 256 -4.97 -6.34 -9.31
N PRO A 257 -4.85 -6.26 -7.97
CA PRO A 257 -5.23 -5.07 -7.22
C PRO A 257 -4.30 -3.87 -7.46
N THR A 258 -3.11 -4.10 -8.01
CA THR A 258 -2.12 -3.06 -8.36
C THR A 258 -1.59 -3.32 -9.76
N ASP A 259 -1.42 -2.25 -10.54
CA ASP A 259 -0.71 -2.29 -11.82
C ASP A 259 0.71 -1.74 -11.66
N ASP A 260 1.59 -2.12 -12.59
CA ASP A 260 3.01 -1.79 -12.55
C ASP A 260 3.25 -0.27 -12.57
N GLU A 261 2.46 0.47 -13.35
CA GLU A 261 2.63 1.93 -13.44
C GLU A 261 2.23 2.64 -12.14
N ALA A 262 1.18 2.18 -11.44
CA ALA A 262 0.81 2.71 -10.14
C ALA A 262 1.91 2.47 -9.09
N ILE A 263 2.53 1.28 -9.11
CA ILE A 263 3.65 0.94 -8.24
C ILE A 263 4.84 1.88 -8.51
N LEU A 264 5.21 2.04 -9.77
CA LEU A 264 6.33 2.90 -10.17
C LEU A 264 6.06 4.37 -9.88
N ALA A 265 4.84 4.86 -10.12
CA ALA A 265 4.44 6.21 -9.81
C ALA A 265 4.56 6.50 -8.30
N ALA A 266 4.05 5.60 -7.46
CA ALA A 266 4.18 5.75 -6.00
C ALA A 266 5.66 5.75 -5.55
N HIS A 267 6.50 4.94 -6.19
CA HIS A 267 7.92 4.87 -5.87
C HIS A 267 8.67 6.14 -6.27
N ARG A 268 8.41 6.69 -7.48
CA ARG A 268 8.97 7.98 -7.93
C ARG A 268 8.64 9.11 -6.96
N VAL A 269 7.39 9.15 -6.48
CA VAL A 269 6.94 10.14 -5.48
C VAL A 269 7.64 9.93 -4.14
N LEU A 270 7.79 8.68 -3.69
CA LEU A 270 8.50 8.36 -2.45
C LEU A 270 9.95 8.85 -2.47
N GLU A 271 10.69 8.59 -3.56
CA GLU A 271 12.06 9.09 -3.74
C GLU A 271 12.10 10.62 -3.82
N ALA A 272 11.14 11.25 -4.49
CA ALA A 272 11.05 12.70 -4.58
C ALA A 272 10.79 13.35 -3.21
N ILE A 273 9.95 12.76 -2.38
CA ILE A 273 9.74 13.19 -0.98
C ILE A 273 11.06 13.13 -0.22
N GLY A 274 11.86 12.06 -0.38
CA GLY A 274 13.19 11.94 0.21
C GLY A 274 14.11 13.08 -0.21
N ARG A 275 14.22 13.35 -1.51
CA ARG A 275 15.05 14.44 -2.06
C ARG A 275 14.59 15.83 -1.63
N SER A 276 13.28 16.08 -1.63
CA SER A 276 12.71 17.33 -1.16
C SER A 276 13.04 17.57 0.32
N SER A 277 12.95 16.53 1.15
CA SER A 277 13.27 16.63 2.58
C SER A 277 14.74 16.95 2.87
N GLU A 278 15.66 16.51 2.00
CA GLU A 278 17.10 16.75 2.10
C GLU A 278 17.49 18.14 1.58
N SER A 279 16.90 18.56 0.46
CA SER A 279 17.22 19.84 -0.20
C SER A 279 16.41 21.01 0.34
N ALA A 280 15.32 20.78 1.06
CA ALA A 280 14.32 21.77 1.46
C ALA A 280 13.75 22.57 0.26
N GLN A 281 13.66 21.92 -0.91
CA GLN A 281 13.17 22.53 -2.15
C GLN A 281 11.85 21.90 -2.60
N VAL A 282 11.04 22.70 -3.27
CA VAL A 282 9.90 22.18 -4.03
C VAL A 282 10.42 21.48 -5.27
N LEU A 283 9.93 20.27 -5.52
CA LEU A 283 10.23 19.52 -6.73
C LEU A 283 8.99 19.50 -7.63
N HIS A 284 9.20 19.68 -8.94
CA HIS A 284 8.16 19.67 -9.96
C HIS A 284 8.30 18.44 -10.86
N GLU A 285 7.18 17.85 -11.21
CA GLU A 285 7.14 16.75 -12.17
C GLU A 285 7.52 17.23 -13.56
N ARG A 286 8.46 16.52 -14.22
CA ARG A 286 8.95 16.78 -15.57
C ARG A 286 9.26 15.48 -16.29
N GLY A 287 8.33 15.04 -17.13
CA GLY A 287 8.52 13.84 -17.96
C GLY A 287 8.76 12.55 -17.19
N GLY A 288 8.05 12.36 -16.06
CA GLY A 288 8.14 11.17 -15.23
C GLY A 288 9.19 11.25 -14.12
N THR A 289 9.92 12.38 -14.00
CA THR A 289 10.88 12.64 -12.93
C THR A 289 10.49 13.90 -12.14
N TYR A 290 11.06 14.07 -10.94
CA TYR A 290 10.84 15.25 -10.11
C TYR A 290 12.12 16.04 -9.97
N GLU A 291 12.12 17.33 -10.33
CA GLU A 291 13.29 18.19 -10.33
C GLU A 291 12.99 19.53 -9.63
N PRO A 292 13.98 20.20 -9.05
CA PRO A 292 13.84 21.57 -8.56
C PRO A 292 13.39 22.53 -9.67
N ALA A 293 12.70 23.61 -9.27
CA ALA A 293 12.19 24.64 -10.19
C ALA A 293 13.29 25.34 -10.98
#